data_c36aff3da58924cc44bbd3383a014fc7
#
_entry.id   c36aff3da58924cc44bbd3383a014fc7
#
_cell.length_a   1.000
_cell.length_b   1.000
_cell.length_c   1.000
_cell.angle_alpha   90.00
_cell.angle_beta   90.00
_cell.angle_gamma   90.00
#
_symmetry.space_group_name_H-M   'P 1'
#
loop_
_entity.id
_entity.type
_entity.pdbx_description
1 polymer ?
#
loop_
_entity_poly.entity_id
_entity_poly.type
_entity_poly.pdbx_seq_one_letter_code
_entity_poly.pdbx_strand_id
1 'polypeptide(L)'
;KLQWKVDWAMRWKALGVDYEMCGKDLIDSVKASSKICRIINATPPENLIYELFLDENGQKISKSKGNGIAVEDWLRYGPPESLSLFMFQQPKRAKRLYFDVIPKNTDEYISFKSKVLSEENEKKVENPTWHIHNGDIPEDKVPLNFSLLLNLASVCHAEDTNVIWGLSLIHISEPTRQEA
;
A
#
# COMPACT_ATOMS: atom_id res chain seq x y z
N LYS A 1 25.04 21.98 -20.84
CA LYS A 1 24.04 20.94 -20.50
C LYS A 1 23.47 21.27 -19.12
N LEU A 2 22.16 21.46 -19.01
CA LEU A 2 21.51 21.78 -17.75
C LEU A 2 21.64 20.59 -16.78
N GLN A 3 21.90 20.89 -15.49
CA GLN A 3 21.85 19.88 -14.45
C GLN A 3 20.39 19.50 -14.18
N TRP A 4 20.15 18.27 -13.79
CA TRP A 4 18.81 17.71 -13.62
C TRP A 4 17.91 18.48 -12.62
N LYS A 5 18.47 19.15 -11.61
CA LYS A 5 17.72 20.00 -10.66
C LYS A 5 17.10 21.22 -11.34
N VAL A 6 17.81 21.80 -12.31
CA VAL A 6 17.31 22.90 -13.13
C VAL A 6 16.25 22.42 -14.10
N ASP A 7 16.49 21.26 -14.74
CA ASP A 7 15.53 20.60 -15.62
C ASP A 7 14.21 20.27 -14.86
N TRP A 8 14.32 19.79 -13.62
CA TRP A 8 13.17 19.48 -12.78
C TRP A 8 12.32 20.73 -12.49
N ALA A 9 12.95 21.84 -12.08
CA ALA A 9 12.25 23.11 -11.86
C ALA A 9 11.60 23.65 -13.15
N MET A 10 12.28 23.53 -14.29
CA MET A 10 11.70 23.92 -15.59
C MET A 10 10.47 23.08 -15.94
N ARG A 11 10.49 21.78 -15.70
CA ARG A 11 9.34 20.87 -15.94
C ARG A 11 8.17 21.26 -15.05
N TRP A 12 8.39 21.54 -13.77
CA TRP A 12 7.34 22.01 -12.88
C TRP A 12 6.65 23.24 -13.44
N LYS A 13 7.44 24.23 -13.90
CA LYS A 13 6.89 25.43 -14.52
C LYS A 13 6.16 25.14 -15.82
N ALA A 14 6.79 24.39 -16.73
CA ALA A 14 6.25 24.14 -18.07
C ALA A 14 4.96 23.31 -18.06
N LEU A 15 4.83 22.39 -17.11
CA LEU A 15 3.70 21.47 -16.99
C LEU A 15 2.66 21.92 -15.96
N GLY A 16 2.90 23.04 -15.23
CA GLY A 16 1.99 23.51 -14.20
C GLY A 16 1.79 22.49 -13.08
N VAL A 17 2.89 21.92 -12.56
CA VAL A 17 2.83 20.87 -11.54
C VAL A 17 2.45 21.47 -10.20
N ASP A 18 1.33 21.02 -9.61
CA ASP A 18 0.86 21.47 -8.30
C ASP A 18 1.36 20.58 -7.15
N TYR A 19 1.67 19.31 -7.44
CA TYR A 19 2.07 18.33 -6.43
C TYR A 19 3.15 17.39 -6.93
N GLU A 20 4.20 17.19 -6.13
CA GLU A 20 5.34 16.34 -6.45
C GLU A 20 5.64 15.37 -5.30
N MET A 21 5.76 14.08 -5.61
CA MET A 21 6.12 13.05 -4.64
C MET A 21 7.55 12.58 -4.88
N CYS A 22 8.37 12.50 -3.83
CA CYS A 22 9.73 12.01 -3.95
C CYS A 22 10.22 11.26 -2.71
N GLY A 23 11.19 10.37 -2.93
CA GLY A 23 11.90 9.69 -1.84
C GLY A 23 12.78 10.64 -1.03
N LYS A 24 13.03 10.32 0.22
CA LYS A 24 13.85 11.13 1.13
C LYS A 24 15.26 11.43 0.59
N ASP A 25 15.80 10.59 -0.27
CA ASP A 25 17.10 10.80 -0.91
C ASP A 25 17.14 12.08 -1.77
N LEU A 26 15.99 12.63 -2.14
CA LEU A 26 15.85 13.77 -3.01
C LEU A 26 15.52 15.09 -2.28
N ILE A 27 15.47 15.10 -0.94
CA ILE A 27 15.11 16.27 -0.13
C ILE A 27 15.90 17.50 -0.53
N ASP A 28 17.24 17.39 -0.61
CA ASP A 28 18.09 18.54 -0.96
C ASP A 28 17.93 18.97 -2.41
N SER A 29 17.59 18.03 -3.27
CA SER A 29 17.30 18.30 -4.67
C SER A 29 15.98 19.03 -4.84
N VAL A 30 14.92 18.63 -4.13
CA VAL A 30 13.64 19.33 -4.09
C VAL A 30 13.83 20.76 -3.59
N LYS A 31 14.57 20.95 -2.49
CA LYS A 31 14.87 22.29 -1.96
C LYS A 31 15.57 23.16 -2.98
N ALA A 32 16.57 22.62 -3.69
CA ALA A 32 17.29 23.36 -4.73
C ALA A 32 16.40 23.67 -5.93
N SER A 33 15.63 22.69 -6.43
CA SER A 33 14.69 22.88 -7.54
C SER A 33 13.59 23.87 -7.19
N SER A 34 13.07 23.88 -5.95
CA SER A 34 12.10 24.86 -5.47
C SER A 34 12.65 26.28 -5.47
N LYS A 35 13.93 26.48 -5.10
CA LYS A 35 14.58 27.79 -5.20
C LYS A 35 14.71 28.23 -6.65
N ILE A 36 15.14 27.34 -7.53
CA ILE A 36 15.26 27.60 -8.98
C ILE A 36 13.91 27.91 -9.57
N CYS A 37 12.84 27.19 -9.20
CA CYS A 37 11.48 27.42 -9.67
C CYS A 37 11.03 28.85 -9.37
N ARG A 38 11.30 29.38 -8.16
CA ARG A 38 11.01 30.76 -7.80
C ARG A 38 11.83 31.77 -8.61
N ILE A 39 13.11 31.48 -8.87
CA ILE A 39 13.98 32.37 -9.67
C ILE A 39 13.45 32.52 -11.11
N ILE A 40 12.89 31.46 -11.67
CA ILE A 40 12.27 31.47 -13.01
C ILE A 40 10.80 31.97 -13.00
N ASN A 41 10.38 32.65 -11.91
CA ASN A 41 9.02 33.18 -11.74
C ASN A 41 7.93 32.10 -11.87
N ALA A 42 8.07 31.02 -11.11
CA ALA A 42 7.03 29.99 -10.98
C ALA A 42 6.87 29.60 -9.50
N THR A 43 5.69 29.11 -9.16
CA THR A 43 5.39 28.52 -7.85
C THR A 43 5.88 27.06 -7.83
N PRO A 44 6.73 26.68 -6.88
CA PRO A 44 7.09 25.26 -6.72
C PRO A 44 5.88 24.45 -6.23
N PRO A 45 5.78 23.17 -6.64
CA PRO A 45 4.70 22.30 -6.19
C PRO A 45 4.77 22.01 -4.68
N GLU A 46 3.63 21.66 -4.11
CA GLU A 46 3.59 21.04 -2.78
C GLU A 46 4.27 19.68 -2.83
N ASN A 47 5.01 19.33 -1.77
CA ASN A 47 5.86 18.15 -1.79
C ASN A 47 5.45 17.13 -0.74
N LEU A 48 5.27 15.85 -1.13
CA LEU A 48 5.25 14.72 -0.23
C LEU A 48 6.56 13.94 -0.32
N ILE A 49 7.28 13.93 0.79
CA ILE A 49 8.52 13.15 0.91
C ILE A 49 8.20 11.85 1.62
N TYR A 50 8.48 10.72 0.98
CA TYR A 50 8.25 9.40 1.53
C TYR A 50 9.56 8.68 1.88
N GLU A 51 9.46 7.74 2.82
CA GLU A 51 10.56 6.90 3.27
C GLU A 51 10.83 5.74 2.30
N LEU A 52 12.02 5.19 2.40
CA LEU A 52 12.45 4.04 1.62
C LEU A 52 11.85 2.74 2.18
N PHE A 53 11.71 1.76 1.30
CA PHE A 53 11.38 0.40 1.71
C PHE A 53 12.65 -0.37 2.10
N LEU A 54 12.50 -1.23 3.10
CA LEU A 54 13.54 -2.10 3.62
C LEU A 54 13.16 -3.56 3.35
N ASP A 55 14.16 -4.41 3.17
CA ASP A 55 13.94 -5.85 3.08
C ASP A 55 13.59 -6.46 4.46
N GLU A 56 13.44 -7.77 4.54
CA GLU A 56 13.13 -8.48 5.79
C GLU A 56 14.21 -8.30 6.87
N ASN A 57 15.47 -8.06 6.48
CA ASN A 57 16.60 -7.83 7.36
C ASN A 57 16.77 -6.35 7.75
N GLY A 58 15.87 -5.46 7.29
CA GLY A 58 15.96 -4.03 7.54
C GLY A 58 17.00 -3.31 6.67
N GLN A 59 17.48 -3.92 5.59
CA GLN A 59 18.41 -3.31 4.63
C GLN A 59 17.64 -2.60 3.52
N LYS A 60 18.21 -1.53 2.99
CA LYS A 60 17.62 -0.79 1.87
C LYS A 60 17.41 -1.72 0.67
N ILE A 61 16.19 -1.73 0.14
CA ILE A 61 15.88 -2.44 -1.11
C ILE A 61 16.56 -1.72 -2.28
N SER A 62 17.22 -2.50 -3.13
CA SER A 62 17.81 -1.99 -4.37
C SER A 62 17.67 -3.00 -5.50
N LYS A 63 17.45 -2.48 -6.71
CA LYS A 63 17.34 -3.31 -7.93
C LYS A 63 18.58 -4.16 -8.17
N SER A 64 19.76 -3.63 -7.88
CA SER A 64 21.03 -4.36 -8.09
C SER A 64 21.23 -5.53 -7.13
N LYS A 65 20.61 -5.50 -5.95
CA LYS A 65 20.65 -6.60 -4.97
C LYS A 65 19.55 -7.63 -5.17
N GLY A 66 18.47 -7.26 -5.89
CA GLY A 66 17.32 -8.14 -6.09
C GLY A 66 16.58 -8.54 -4.79
N ASN A 67 16.72 -7.73 -3.72
CA ASN A 67 16.20 -8.02 -2.39
C ASN A 67 14.83 -7.38 -2.14
N GLY A 68 14.09 -7.03 -3.18
CA GLY A 68 12.75 -6.45 -3.11
C GLY A 68 11.71 -7.35 -3.73
N ILE A 69 10.45 -7.09 -3.43
CA ILE A 69 9.28 -7.67 -4.11
C ILE A 69 8.87 -6.73 -5.24
N ALA A 70 8.57 -7.28 -6.41
CA ALA A 70 7.98 -6.53 -7.51
C ALA A 70 6.47 -6.33 -7.28
N VAL A 71 5.90 -5.32 -7.95
CA VAL A 71 4.45 -5.08 -7.91
C VAL A 71 3.68 -6.29 -8.44
N GLU A 72 4.20 -6.94 -9.47
CA GLU A 72 3.66 -8.15 -10.08
C GLU A 72 3.58 -9.32 -9.09
N ASP A 73 4.59 -9.46 -8.21
CA ASP A 73 4.58 -10.46 -7.15
C ASP A 73 3.45 -10.19 -6.14
N TRP A 74 3.27 -8.92 -5.76
CA TRP A 74 2.16 -8.56 -4.87
C TRP A 74 0.81 -8.89 -5.51
N LEU A 75 0.59 -8.43 -6.75
CA LEU A 75 -0.68 -8.60 -7.46
C LEU A 75 -1.03 -10.07 -7.76
N ARG A 76 -0.05 -10.96 -7.69
CA ARG A 76 -0.27 -12.41 -7.82
C ARG A 76 -0.94 -13.02 -6.60
N TYR A 77 -0.71 -12.46 -5.40
CA TYR A 77 -1.13 -13.05 -4.13
C TYR A 77 -2.07 -12.17 -3.31
N GLY A 78 -2.15 -10.89 -3.60
CA GLY A 78 -3.01 -9.95 -2.90
C GLY A 78 -3.73 -8.98 -3.85
N PRO A 79 -4.87 -8.43 -3.44
CA PRO A 79 -5.61 -7.47 -4.25
C PRO A 79 -4.84 -6.13 -4.35
N PRO A 80 -5.00 -5.37 -5.46
CA PRO A 80 -4.34 -4.08 -5.65
C PRO A 80 -4.67 -3.06 -4.56
N GLU A 81 -5.85 -3.15 -3.97
CA GLU A 81 -6.29 -2.29 -2.89
C GLU A 81 -5.47 -2.51 -1.61
N SER A 82 -5.05 -3.76 -1.35
CA SER A 82 -4.15 -4.06 -0.22
C SER A 82 -2.77 -3.42 -0.42
N LEU A 83 -2.25 -3.40 -1.65
CA LEU A 83 -1.03 -2.69 -1.98
C LEU A 83 -1.22 -1.18 -1.82
N SER A 84 -2.35 -0.64 -2.28
CA SER A 84 -2.69 0.77 -2.12
C SER A 84 -2.73 1.15 -0.64
N LEU A 85 -3.35 0.33 0.23
CA LEU A 85 -3.34 0.53 1.67
C LEU A 85 -1.91 0.54 2.23
N PHE A 86 -1.08 -0.44 1.85
CA PHE A 86 0.31 -0.52 2.29
C PHE A 86 1.10 0.74 1.89
N MET A 87 0.90 1.27 0.71
CA MET A 87 1.56 2.49 0.23
C MET A 87 1.04 3.74 0.92
N PHE A 88 -0.28 3.83 1.14
CA PHE A 88 -0.95 4.99 1.71
C PHE A 88 -0.66 5.18 3.22
N GLN A 89 -0.60 4.09 3.97
CA GLN A 89 -0.34 4.13 5.41
C GLN A 89 1.09 4.61 5.71
N GLN A 90 1.21 5.60 6.58
CA GLN A 90 2.46 6.11 7.14
C GLN A 90 3.60 6.29 6.12
N PRO A 91 3.44 7.07 5.05
CA PRO A 91 4.43 7.18 3.98
C PRO A 91 5.77 7.76 4.46
N LYS A 92 5.78 8.47 5.59
CA LYS A 92 6.97 9.06 6.21
C LYS A 92 7.74 8.10 7.12
N ARG A 93 7.29 6.84 7.24
CA ARG A 93 7.94 5.81 8.04
C ARG A 93 8.53 4.74 7.14
N ALA A 94 9.79 4.36 7.38
CA ALA A 94 10.42 3.23 6.70
C ALA A 94 9.64 1.94 7.01
N LYS A 95 9.24 1.22 5.96
CA LYS A 95 8.48 -0.03 6.06
C LYS A 95 9.27 -1.18 5.46
N ARG A 96 9.15 -2.34 6.08
CA ARG A 96 9.71 -3.57 5.50
C ARG A 96 8.77 -4.07 4.42
N LEU A 97 9.33 -4.44 3.27
CA LEU A 97 8.61 -4.97 2.11
C LEU A 97 9.25 -6.29 1.71
N TYR A 98 8.65 -7.39 2.13
CA TYR A 98 9.02 -8.76 1.85
C TYR A 98 7.76 -9.63 1.76
N PHE A 99 7.89 -10.86 1.34
CA PHE A 99 6.75 -11.68 0.92
C PHE A 99 5.65 -11.82 1.99
N ASP A 100 6.01 -12.06 3.26
CA ASP A 100 5.05 -12.25 4.35
C ASP A 100 4.24 -10.98 4.70
N VAL A 101 4.61 -9.84 4.14
CA VAL A 101 3.82 -8.61 4.30
C VAL A 101 2.52 -8.68 3.50
N ILE A 102 2.50 -9.40 2.37
CA ILE A 102 1.33 -9.48 1.49
C ILE A 102 0.10 -10.06 2.21
N PRO A 103 0.17 -11.27 2.81
CA PRO A 103 -0.98 -11.82 3.54
C PRO A 103 -1.41 -10.96 4.72
N LYS A 104 -0.47 -10.46 5.52
CA LYS A 104 -0.76 -9.61 6.67
C LYS A 104 -1.47 -8.32 6.27
N ASN A 105 -0.98 -7.66 5.23
CA ASN A 105 -1.56 -6.42 4.77
C ASN A 105 -2.90 -6.64 4.03
N THR A 106 -3.09 -7.80 3.41
CA THR A 106 -4.38 -8.18 2.84
C THR A 106 -5.43 -8.31 3.94
N ASP A 107 -5.11 -8.98 5.04
CA ASP A 107 -6.01 -9.11 6.19
C ASP A 107 -6.27 -7.75 6.86
N GLU A 108 -5.27 -6.91 6.96
CA GLU A 108 -5.41 -5.55 7.47
C GLU A 108 -6.37 -4.73 6.58
N TYR A 109 -6.23 -4.83 5.25
CA TYR A 109 -7.13 -4.20 4.30
C TYR A 109 -8.59 -4.68 4.48
N ILE A 110 -8.81 -5.99 4.59
CA ILE A 110 -10.13 -6.59 4.84
C ILE A 110 -10.73 -6.04 6.15
N SER A 111 -9.91 -5.93 7.20
CA SER A 111 -10.33 -5.37 8.48
C SER A 111 -10.73 -3.89 8.39
N PHE A 112 -9.95 -3.05 7.71
CA PHE A 112 -10.30 -1.64 7.47
C PHE A 112 -11.56 -1.50 6.63
N LYS A 113 -11.71 -2.33 5.60
CA LYS A 113 -12.89 -2.37 4.74
C LYS A 113 -14.15 -2.73 5.52
N SER A 114 -14.09 -3.75 6.36
CA SER A 114 -15.21 -4.16 7.23
C SER A 114 -15.60 -3.05 8.20
N LYS A 115 -14.62 -2.36 8.80
CA LYS A 115 -14.89 -1.24 9.71
C LYS A 115 -15.62 -0.10 9.02
N VAL A 116 -15.15 0.33 7.84
CA VAL A 116 -15.75 1.47 7.15
C VAL A 116 -17.22 1.20 6.73
N LEU A 117 -17.57 -0.05 6.47
CA LEU A 117 -18.97 -0.43 6.17
C LEU A 117 -19.89 -0.29 7.37
N SER A 118 -19.37 -0.42 8.60
CA SER A 118 -20.11 -0.29 9.86
C SER A 118 -20.02 1.11 10.50
N GLU A 119 -19.14 1.99 10.01
CA GLU A 119 -18.93 3.32 10.57
C GLU A 119 -19.98 4.34 10.10
N GLU A 120 -20.23 5.37 10.94
CA GLU A 120 -21.00 6.53 10.57
C GLU A 120 -20.31 7.36 9.50
N ASN A 121 -21.06 8.05 8.65
CA ASN A 121 -20.51 8.75 7.47
C ASN A 121 -19.39 9.75 7.80
N GLU A 122 -19.47 10.43 8.94
CA GLU A 122 -18.44 11.39 9.36
C GLU A 122 -17.09 10.73 9.68
N LYS A 123 -17.11 9.49 10.16
CA LYS A 123 -15.91 8.74 10.52
C LYS A 123 -15.30 7.99 9.34
N LYS A 124 -16.08 7.71 8.30
CA LYS A 124 -15.59 7.00 7.11
C LYS A 124 -14.40 7.68 6.44
N VAL A 125 -14.37 9.02 6.45
CA VAL A 125 -13.28 9.81 5.85
C VAL A 125 -11.93 9.65 6.59
N GLU A 126 -11.95 9.16 7.84
CA GLU A 126 -10.72 8.85 8.59
C GLU A 126 -10.14 7.49 8.22
N ASN A 127 -10.93 6.64 7.57
CA ASN A 127 -10.54 5.29 7.19
C ASN A 127 -9.83 5.30 5.82
N PRO A 128 -8.60 4.78 5.72
CA PRO A 128 -7.85 4.79 4.47
C PRO A 128 -8.55 4.05 3.32
N THR A 129 -9.35 3.03 3.64
CA THR A 129 -10.09 2.26 2.63
C THR A 129 -11.15 3.10 1.91
N TRP A 130 -11.75 4.08 2.62
CA TRP A 130 -12.66 5.05 2.01
C TRP A 130 -12.01 5.79 0.84
N HIS A 131 -10.79 6.26 1.02
CA HIS A 131 -10.03 6.99 -0.01
C HIS A 131 -9.55 6.08 -1.14
N ILE A 132 -9.15 4.85 -0.84
CA ILE A 132 -8.72 3.86 -1.84
C ILE A 132 -9.87 3.57 -2.83
N HIS A 133 -11.10 3.53 -2.34
CA HIS A 133 -12.29 3.26 -3.14
C HIS A 133 -13.05 4.52 -3.59
N ASN A 134 -12.53 5.72 -3.32
CA ASN A 134 -13.24 6.98 -3.62
C ASN A 134 -14.66 7.05 -3.05
N GLY A 135 -14.88 6.43 -1.90
CA GLY A 135 -16.18 6.37 -1.23
C GLY A 135 -17.13 5.28 -1.69
N ASP A 136 -16.84 4.58 -2.79
CA ASP A 136 -17.65 3.47 -3.31
C ASP A 136 -17.02 2.12 -2.93
N ILE A 137 -17.31 1.65 -1.73
CA ILE A 137 -16.69 0.47 -1.15
C ILE A 137 -17.49 -0.77 -1.51
N PRO A 138 -16.93 -1.71 -2.28
CA PRO A 138 -17.63 -2.93 -2.65
C PRO A 138 -17.83 -3.83 -1.43
N GLU A 139 -19.01 -4.43 -1.31
CA GLU A 139 -19.28 -5.46 -0.30
C GLU A 139 -18.55 -6.76 -0.65
N ASP A 140 -17.97 -7.40 0.37
CA ASP A 140 -17.36 -8.71 0.20
C ASP A 140 -18.44 -9.79 0.28
N LYS A 141 -18.45 -10.66 -0.72
CA LYS A 141 -19.36 -11.80 -0.75
C LYS A 141 -18.95 -12.92 0.21
N VAL A 142 -17.68 -12.96 0.59
CA VAL A 142 -17.10 -14.02 1.42
C VAL A 142 -16.10 -13.40 2.40
N PRO A 143 -16.40 -13.40 3.71
CA PRO A 143 -15.54 -12.79 4.73
C PRO A 143 -14.41 -13.76 5.14
N LEU A 144 -13.53 -14.11 4.21
CA LEU A 144 -12.34 -14.92 4.51
C LEU A 144 -11.11 -14.03 4.57
N ASN A 145 -10.32 -14.19 5.62
CA ASN A 145 -9.02 -13.58 5.70
C ASN A 145 -7.93 -14.53 5.19
N PHE A 146 -6.80 -13.97 4.77
CA PHE A 146 -5.69 -14.72 4.20
C PHE A 146 -5.05 -15.65 5.24
N SER A 147 -4.93 -15.20 6.48
CA SER A 147 -4.37 -15.99 7.58
C SER A 147 -5.16 -17.26 7.86
N LEU A 148 -6.50 -17.19 7.77
CA LEU A 148 -7.35 -18.37 7.90
C LEU A 148 -7.08 -19.38 6.78
N LEU A 149 -7.00 -18.92 5.53
CA LEU A 149 -6.70 -19.79 4.38
C LEU A 149 -5.33 -20.46 4.51
N LEU A 150 -4.31 -19.72 4.95
CA LEU A 150 -2.97 -20.27 5.20
C LEU A 150 -3.00 -21.34 6.30
N ASN A 151 -3.72 -21.10 7.39
CA ASN A 151 -3.86 -22.06 8.46
C ASN A 151 -4.56 -23.35 7.98
N LEU A 152 -5.67 -23.20 7.24
CA LEU A 152 -6.38 -24.36 6.67
C LEU A 152 -5.49 -25.15 5.73
N ALA A 153 -4.78 -24.50 4.82
CA ALA A 153 -3.84 -25.16 3.91
C ALA A 153 -2.74 -25.90 4.66
N SER A 154 -2.21 -25.30 5.72
CA SER A 154 -1.13 -25.87 6.53
C SER A 154 -1.58 -27.10 7.32
N VAL A 155 -2.76 -27.03 7.96
CA VAL A 155 -3.30 -28.11 8.81
C VAL A 155 -3.74 -29.32 7.97
N CYS A 156 -4.35 -29.05 6.82
CA CYS A 156 -4.90 -30.13 5.98
C CYS A 156 -3.88 -30.73 5.01
N HIS A 157 -2.66 -30.18 4.91
CA HIS A 157 -1.69 -30.52 3.87
C HIS A 157 -2.32 -30.60 2.48
N ALA A 158 -3.33 -29.73 2.25
CA ALA A 158 -4.14 -29.76 1.04
C ALA A 158 -3.37 -29.12 -0.12
N GLU A 159 -3.03 -29.92 -1.10
CA GLU A 159 -2.50 -29.46 -2.38
C GLU A 159 -3.64 -29.10 -3.35
N ASP A 160 -4.88 -29.53 -3.04
CA ASP A 160 -6.05 -29.27 -3.87
C ASP A 160 -6.86 -28.07 -3.36
N THR A 161 -7.03 -27.10 -4.24
CA THR A 161 -7.81 -25.86 -4.00
C THR A 161 -9.27 -26.16 -3.59
N ASN A 162 -9.88 -27.24 -4.11
CA ASN A 162 -11.26 -27.61 -3.78
C ASN A 162 -11.41 -28.06 -2.33
N VAL A 163 -10.40 -28.73 -1.77
CA VAL A 163 -10.40 -29.14 -0.36
C VAL A 163 -10.32 -27.91 0.55
N ILE A 164 -9.42 -26.97 0.24
CA ILE A 164 -9.29 -25.72 0.99
C ILE A 164 -10.59 -24.91 0.92
N TRP A 165 -11.20 -24.84 -0.26
CA TRP A 165 -12.47 -24.14 -0.45
C TRP A 165 -13.61 -24.77 0.34
N GLY A 166 -13.74 -26.11 0.32
CA GLY A 166 -14.74 -26.82 1.09
C GLY A 166 -14.63 -26.59 2.60
N LEU A 167 -13.40 -26.60 3.14
CA LEU A 167 -13.12 -26.31 4.55
C LEU A 167 -13.41 -24.84 4.90
N SER A 168 -13.13 -23.92 3.99
CA SER A 168 -13.45 -22.50 4.15
C SER A 168 -14.97 -22.27 4.27
N LEU A 169 -15.77 -22.99 3.46
CA LEU A 169 -17.22 -22.91 3.50
C LEU A 169 -17.79 -23.41 4.83
N ILE A 170 -17.24 -24.47 5.43
CA ILE A 170 -17.62 -24.96 6.75
C ILE A 170 -17.38 -23.85 7.80
N HIS A 171 -16.25 -23.19 7.74
CA HIS A 171 -15.90 -22.11 8.68
C HIS A 171 -16.80 -20.87 8.55
N ILE A 172 -17.30 -20.59 7.36
CA ILE A 172 -18.25 -19.48 7.12
C ILE A 172 -19.64 -19.85 7.63
N SER A 173 -20.07 -21.09 7.45
CA SER A 173 -21.41 -21.56 7.83
C SER A 173 -21.54 -21.88 9.32
N GLU A 174 -20.43 -22.22 9.99
CA GLU A 174 -20.38 -22.48 11.43
C GLU A 174 -19.38 -21.51 12.09
N PRO A 175 -19.73 -20.24 12.31
CA PRO A 175 -18.87 -19.36 13.08
C PRO A 175 -18.69 -19.96 14.46
N THR A 176 -17.46 -20.35 14.78
CA THR A 176 -17.09 -20.90 16.10
C THR A 176 -17.70 -20.03 17.19
N ARG A 177 -18.56 -20.62 18.01
CA ARG A 177 -18.98 -20.08 19.29
C ARG A 177 -17.70 -19.83 20.13
N GLN A 178 -17.08 -18.70 19.96
CA GLN A 178 -16.24 -18.10 20.99
C GLN A 178 -17.14 -17.17 21.77
N GLU A 179 -17.85 -17.75 22.75
CA GLU A 179 -18.34 -16.98 23.89
C GLU A 179 -18.80 -17.93 24.99
N ALA A 180 -18.08 -17.97 26.06
CA ALA A 180 -18.61 -17.81 27.41
C ALA A 180 -17.43 -17.50 28.33
#